data_e181a850cac641ecdcb249230141829c
#
_entry.id   e181a850cac641ecdcb249230141829c
#
_cell.length_a   1.000
_cell.length_b   1.000
_cell.length_c   1.000
_cell.angle_alpha   90.00
_cell.angle_beta   90.00
_cell.angle_gamma   90.00
#
_symmetry.space_group_name_H-M   'P 1'
#
loop_
_entity.id
_entity.type
_entity.pdbx_description
1 polymer ?
#
loop_
_entity_poly.entity_id
_entity_poly.type
_entity_poly.pdbx_seq_one_letter_code
_entity_poly.pdbx_strand_id
1 'polypeptide(L)'
;MRNMSSYLKILLTGLILFGTIGCAFEKEKEMAPHKEEWEKDEDLVVQLAELEIDPNQLDAYLELLEEEIRTSIKTEPGVLSLYAMADKEQPNKISIVEIYANQEAYSAHITSPHFLKYKNGTSEMVTSLILTRTLPVVFAAKD
;
A
#
# COMPACT_ATOMS: atom_id res chain seq x y z
N MET A 1 45.01 27.80 58.71
CA MET A 1 44.55 27.73 60.12
C MET A 1 43.45 26.68 60.19
N ARG A 2 43.79 25.64 60.94
CA ARG A 2 42.94 24.82 61.83
C ARG A 2 41.77 24.06 61.16
N ASN A 3 41.72 22.84 61.25
CA ASN A 3 42.00 21.69 62.09
C ASN A 3 40.82 20.71 61.89
N MET A 4 41.14 19.49 61.41
CA MET A 4 41.13 18.31 62.32
C MET A 4 39.78 18.07 63.01
N SER A 5 39.10 16.98 62.89
CA SER A 5 39.45 15.69 63.55
C SER A 5 38.33 14.71 63.29
N SER A 6 38.68 13.56 62.88
CA SER A 6 38.50 12.23 63.50
C SER A 6 37.23 12.01 64.36
N TYR A 7 36.65 10.91 64.14
CA TYR A 7 36.14 9.82 65.02
C TYR A 7 35.00 9.11 64.26
N LEU A 8 34.77 7.88 64.21
CA LEU A 8 35.19 6.67 64.90
C LEU A 8 34.23 5.58 64.37
N LYS A 9 34.78 4.44 64.15
CA LYS A 9 34.14 3.16 63.79
C LYS A 9 32.92 2.84 64.62
N ILE A 10 31.85 2.37 63.95
CA ILE A 10 31.01 1.31 64.56
C ILE A 10 30.62 0.34 63.42
N LEU A 11 31.09 -0.88 63.61
CA LEU A 11 30.63 -2.09 62.94
C LEU A 11 29.22 -2.39 63.42
N LEU A 12 28.28 -2.58 62.50
CA LEU A 12 27.13 -3.43 62.78
C LEU A 12 26.73 -4.19 61.50
N THR A 13 26.87 -5.49 61.59
CA THR A 13 26.45 -6.51 60.66
C THR A 13 24.93 -6.44 60.50
N GLY A 14 24.48 -6.13 59.30
CA GLY A 14 23.10 -6.30 58.92
C GLY A 14 23.03 -6.91 57.53
N LEU A 15 22.81 -8.23 57.51
CA LEU A 15 22.52 -9.01 56.31
C LEU A 15 21.15 -8.61 55.79
N ILE A 16 21.09 -7.73 54.78
CA ILE A 16 19.87 -7.44 54.04
C ILE A 16 19.96 -8.17 52.70
N LEU A 17 19.15 -9.24 52.56
CA LEU A 17 18.83 -9.83 51.29
C LEU A 17 18.11 -8.77 50.44
N PHE A 18 18.82 -8.15 49.54
CA PHE A 18 18.18 -7.43 48.42
C PHE A 18 17.81 -8.45 47.33
N GLY A 19 16.55 -8.83 47.32
CA GLY A 19 15.96 -9.47 46.17
C GLY A 19 16.11 -8.54 44.96
N THR A 20 16.85 -8.99 43.98
CA THR A 20 16.92 -8.34 42.65
C THR A 20 15.57 -8.50 42.00
N ILE A 21 14.70 -7.50 42.15
CA ILE A 21 13.58 -7.32 41.22
C ILE A 21 14.22 -6.91 39.90
N GLY A 22 14.42 -7.92 39.07
CA GLY A 22 14.75 -7.71 37.66
C GLY A 22 13.56 -6.98 37.01
N CYS A 23 13.59 -5.66 36.99
CA CYS A 23 12.84 -4.91 36.00
C CYS A 23 13.38 -5.36 34.63
N ALA A 24 12.70 -6.32 34.03
CA ALA A 24 12.80 -6.55 32.60
C ALA A 24 12.34 -5.23 31.96
N PHE A 25 13.30 -4.41 31.58
CA PHE A 25 13.09 -3.33 30.63
C PHE A 25 12.71 -4.04 29.33
N GLU A 26 11.43 -4.21 29.12
CA GLU A 26 10.89 -4.56 27.81
C GLU A 26 11.35 -3.43 26.88
N LYS A 27 12.37 -3.77 26.08
CA LYS A 27 12.89 -2.88 25.05
C LYS A 27 11.71 -2.61 24.14
N GLU A 28 11.07 -1.47 24.32
CA GLU A 28 10.09 -0.94 23.39
C GLU A 28 10.73 -1.06 22.01
N LYS A 29 10.18 -1.94 21.18
CA LYS A 29 10.65 -2.15 19.82
C LYS A 29 10.39 -0.83 19.11
N GLU A 30 11.41 0.01 19.08
CA GLU A 30 11.41 1.25 18.30
C GLU A 30 10.97 0.86 16.91
N MET A 31 9.76 1.27 16.57
CA MET A 31 9.16 1.02 15.27
C MET A 31 10.02 1.79 14.28
N ALA A 32 10.94 1.10 13.62
CA ALA A 32 11.76 1.68 12.58
C ALA A 32 10.83 2.42 11.59
N PRO A 33 11.18 3.62 11.16
CA PRO A 33 10.33 4.34 10.21
C PRO A 33 10.12 3.46 8.99
N HIS A 34 8.89 3.35 8.52
CA HIS A 34 8.41 2.57 7.37
C HIS A 34 9.20 2.77 6.05
N LYS A 35 10.28 3.52 6.06
CA LYS A 35 11.08 3.89 4.90
C LYS A 35 11.80 2.71 4.26
N GLU A 36 12.19 1.69 5.04
CA GLU A 36 12.93 0.52 4.51
C GLU A 36 12.01 -0.50 3.80
N GLU A 37 10.72 -0.49 4.09
CA GLU A 37 9.75 -1.39 3.46
C GLU A 37 9.31 -0.88 2.09
N TRP A 38 9.36 0.43 1.86
CA TRP A 38 8.99 1.09 0.60
C TRP A 38 10.07 0.98 -0.48
N GLU A 39 11.34 0.89 -0.08
CA GLU A 39 12.45 0.73 -1.01
C GLU A 39 12.44 -0.63 -1.73
N LYS A 40 11.66 -1.61 -1.25
CA LYS A 40 11.50 -2.92 -1.91
C LYS A 40 10.47 -2.93 -3.04
N ASP A 41 9.61 -1.92 -3.11
CA ASP A 41 8.54 -1.80 -4.09
C ASP A 41 8.81 -0.69 -5.12
N GLU A 42 10.07 -0.23 -5.25
CA GLU A 42 10.48 0.84 -6.18
C GLU A 42 10.15 0.52 -7.65
N ASP A 43 10.04 -0.75 -7.99
CA ASP A 43 9.72 -1.19 -9.34
C ASP A 43 8.22 -1.16 -9.64
N LEU A 44 7.36 -1.19 -8.62
CA LEU A 44 5.92 -1.25 -8.81
C LEU A 44 5.39 0.00 -9.53
N VAL A 45 4.51 -0.25 -10.47
CA VAL A 45 3.70 0.81 -11.08
C VAL A 45 2.31 0.74 -10.45
N VAL A 46 1.97 1.76 -9.69
CA VAL A 46 0.65 1.92 -9.08
C VAL A 46 -0.05 3.11 -9.69
N GLN A 47 -1.26 2.90 -10.19
CA GLN A 47 -2.05 3.92 -10.86
C GLN A 47 -3.50 3.91 -10.37
N LEU A 48 -4.06 5.09 -10.21
CA LEU A 48 -5.50 5.30 -10.08
C LEU A 48 -6.03 5.87 -11.39
N ALA A 49 -7.00 5.20 -11.99
CA ALA A 49 -7.77 5.72 -13.10
C ALA A 49 -9.15 6.13 -12.60
N GLU A 50 -9.54 7.37 -12.83
CA GLU A 50 -10.86 7.91 -12.51
C GLU A 50 -11.57 8.25 -13.81
N LEU A 51 -12.70 7.59 -14.07
CA LEU A 51 -13.43 7.69 -15.32
C LEU A 51 -14.83 8.20 -15.05
N GLU A 52 -15.35 8.99 -16.00
CA GLU A 52 -16.76 9.30 -16.10
C GLU A 52 -17.29 8.76 -17.43
N ILE A 53 -18.36 7.97 -17.35
CA ILE A 53 -18.93 7.24 -18.50
C ILE A 53 -20.25 7.91 -18.88
N ASP A 54 -20.57 7.94 -20.18
CA ASP A 54 -21.92 8.32 -20.62
C ASP A 54 -22.94 7.36 -19.96
N PRO A 55 -23.89 7.88 -19.15
CA PRO A 55 -24.85 7.04 -18.45
C PRO A 55 -25.68 6.13 -19.37
N ASN A 56 -25.87 6.51 -20.63
CA ASN A 56 -26.61 5.71 -21.60
C ASN A 56 -25.81 4.51 -22.13
N GLN A 57 -24.51 4.51 -21.90
CA GLN A 57 -23.59 3.46 -22.39
C GLN A 57 -22.94 2.68 -21.23
N LEU A 58 -23.37 2.93 -19.98
CA LEU A 58 -22.74 2.37 -18.79
C LEU A 58 -22.70 0.85 -18.82
N ASP A 59 -23.81 0.18 -19.13
CA ASP A 59 -23.90 -1.27 -19.14
C ASP A 59 -22.91 -1.89 -20.16
N ALA A 60 -22.87 -1.34 -21.37
CA ALA A 60 -21.94 -1.80 -22.39
C ALA A 60 -20.47 -1.54 -22.03
N TYR A 61 -20.21 -0.42 -21.35
CA TYR A 61 -18.89 -0.12 -20.81
C TYR A 61 -18.45 -1.14 -19.76
N LEU A 62 -19.33 -1.46 -18.81
CA LEU A 62 -19.02 -2.39 -17.73
C LEU A 62 -18.74 -3.82 -18.24
N GLU A 63 -19.45 -4.28 -19.29
CA GLU A 63 -19.19 -5.57 -19.93
C GLU A 63 -17.76 -5.62 -20.51
N LEU A 64 -17.34 -4.58 -21.23
CA LEU A 64 -16.00 -4.50 -21.82
C LEU A 64 -14.91 -4.38 -20.75
N LEU A 65 -15.16 -3.61 -19.69
CA LEU A 65 -14.24 -3.47 -18.56
C LEU A 65 -14.06 -4.79 -17.82
N GLU A 66 -15.15 -5.51 -17.55
CA GLU A 66 -15.08 -6.81 -16.86
C GLU A 66 -14.28 -7.83 -17.70
N GLU A 67 -14.52 -7.90 -19.00
CA GLU A 67 -13.78 -8.79 -19.91
C GLU A 67 -12.29 -8.45 -19.89
N GLU A 68 -11.96 -7.17 -19.95
CA GLU A 68 -10.58 -6.67 -19.94
C GLU A 68 -9.86 -7.08 -18.64
N ILE A 69 -10.41 -6.70 -17.48
CA ILE A 69 -9.83 -6.98 -16.16
C ILE A 69 -9.62 -8.48 -15.95
N ARG A 70 -10.63 -9.30 -16.24
CA ARG A 70 -10.53 -10.76 -16.07
C ARG A 70 -9.48 -11.39 -16.99
N THR A 71 -9.35 -10.88 -18.20
CA THR A 71 -8.37 -11.37 -19.15
C THR A 71 -6.97 -11.00 -18.72
N SER A 72 -6.74 -9.77 -18.32
CA SER A 72 -5.45 -9.27 -17.85
C SER A 72 -4.93 -10.05 -16.65
N ILE A 73 -5.75 -10.19 -15.61
CA ILE A 73 -5.38 -10.97 -14.41
C ILE A 73 -5.09 -12.43 -14.76
N LYS A 74 -5.77 -13.00 -15.73
CA LYS A 74 -5.57 -14.41 -16.12
C LYS A 74 -4.33 -14.63 -16.98
N THR A 75 -3.98 -13.68 -17.85
CA THR A 75 -3.01 -13.92 -18.92
C THR A 75 -1.72 -13.12 -18.77
N GLU A 76 -1.71 -12.08 -17.97
CA GLU A 76 -0.57 -11.19 -17.81
C GLU A 76 0.07 -11.35 -16.40
N PRO A 77 1.19 -12.07 -16.28
CA PRO A 77 1.80 -12.30 -14.96
C PRO A 77 2.33 -11.02 -14.28
N GLY A 78 2.54 -9.96 -15.05
CA GLY A 78 2.98 -8.67 -14.53
C GLY A 78 1.83 -7.75 -14.10
N VAL A 79 0.58 -8.10 -14.35
CA VAL A 79 -0.61 -7.41 -13.83
C VAL A 79 -0.93 -8.03 -12.48
N LEU A 80 -0.61 -7.33 -11.40
CA LEU A 80 -0.74 -7.86 -10.04
C LEU A 80 -2.15 -7.65 -9.47
N SER A 81 -2.77 -6.52 -9.82
CA SER A 81 -4.10 -6.19 -9.30
C SER A 81 -4.80 -5.16 -10.19
N LEU A 82 -6.08 -5.39 -10.46
CA LEU A 82 -7.00 -4.45 -11.10
C LEU A 82 -8.33 -4.48 -10.32
N TYR A 83 -8.65 -3.39 -9.61
CA TYR A 83 -9.89 -3.25 -8.86
C TYR A 83 -10.71 -2.08 -9.41
N ALA A 84 -11.83 -2.38 -10.03
CA ALA A 84 -12.78 -1.38 -10.49
C ALA A 84 -13.94 -1.23 -9.51
N MET A 85 -14.28 0.00 -9.19
CA MET A 85 -15.33 0.37 -8.25
C MET A 85 -16.18 1.49 -8.85
N ALA A 86 -17.51 1.39 -8.76
CA ALA A 86 -18.41 2.45 -9.13
C ALA A 86 -18.76 3.30 -7.90
N ASP A 87 -18.93 4.60 -8.07
CA ASP A 87 -19.52 5.45 -7.05
C ASP A 87 -20.98 5.01 -6.79
N LYS A 88 -21.36 4.93 -5.51
CA LYS A 88 -22.69 4.43 -5.14
C LYS A 88 -23.83 5.37 -5.55
N GLU A 89 -23.57 6.67 -5.48
CA GLU A 89 -24.56 7.70 -5.78
C GLU A 89 -24.54 8.12 -7.26
N GLN A 90 -23.39 7.93 -7.93
CA GLN A 90 -23.15 8.25 -9.34
C GLN A 90 -22.49 7.05 -10.04
N PRO A 91 -23.24 6.00 -10.38
CA PRO A 91 -22.69 4.73 -10.87
C PRO A 91 -21.87 4.82 -12.17
N ASN A 92 -22.02 5.91 -12.92
CA ASN A 92 -21.24 6.21 -14.10
C ASN A 92 -19.83 6.79 -13.79
N LYS A 93 -19.50 7.02 -12.53
CA LYS A 93 -18.15 7.35 -12.08
C LYS A 93 -17.46 6.09 -11.58
N ILE A 94 -16.41 5.72 -12.29
CA ILE A 94 -15.64 4.50 -12.06
C ILE A 94 -14.24 4.87 -11.61
N SER A 95 -13.78 4.24 -10.53
CA SER A 95 -12.37 4.31 -10.10
C SER A 95 -11.74 2.93 -10.27
N ILE A 96 -10.57 2.87 -10.89
CA ILE A 96 -9.80 1.64 -11.07
C ILE A 96 -8.46 1.82 -10.38
N VAL A 97 -8.16 0.95 -9.41
CA VAL A 97 -6.83 0.82 -8.83
C VAL A 97 -6.07 -0.24 -9.61
N GLU A 98 -4.92 0.13 -10.13
CA GLU A 98 -4.09 -0.70 -11.00
C GLU A 98 -2.71 -0.88 -10.37
N ILE A 99 -2.24 -2.12 -10.28
CA ILE A 99 -0.92 -2.44 -9.74
C ILE A 99 -0.21 -3.39 -10.71
N TYR A 100 0.96 -2.97 -11.17
CA TYR A 100 1.82 -3.73 -12.07
C TYR A 100 3.18 -3.99 -11.42
N ALA A 101 3.78 -5.12 -11.72
CA ALA A 101 5.06 -5.55 -11.17
C ALA A 101 6.21 -4.56 -11.47
N ASN A 102 6.13 -3.85 -12.59
CA ASN A 102 7.12 -2.85 -13.02
C ASN A 102 6.62 -2.08 -14.24
N GLN A 103 7.43 -1.14 -14.71
CA GLN A 103 7.11 -0.33 -15.89
C GLN A 103 7.02 -1.15 -17.18
N GLU A 104 7.77 -2.26 -17.32
CA GLU A 104 7.71 -3.15 -18.47
C GLU A 104 6.36 -3.87 -18.54
N ALA A 105 5.88 -4.39 -17.39
CA ALA A 105 4.56 -5.02 -17.28
C ALA A 105 3.43 -4.04 -17.64
N TYR A 106 3.48 -2.81 -17.13
CA TYR A 106 2.54 -1.76 -17.52
C TYR A 106 2.56 -1.50 -19.04
N SER A 107 3.76 -1.38 -19.63
CA SER A 107 3.90 -1.10 -21.05
C SER A 107 3.39 -2.26 -21.92
N ALA A 108 3.59 -3.49 -21.47
CA ALA A 108 3.05 -4.69 -22.11
C ALA A 108 1.51 -4.71 -22.06
N HIS A 109 0.96 -4.43 -20.87
CA HIS A 109 -0.50 -4.37 -20.66
C HIS A 109 -1.19 -3.40 -21.61
N ILE A 110 -0.75 -2.14 -21.65
CA ILE A 110 -1.42 -1.09 -22.45
C ILE A 110 -1.31 -1.33 -23.98
N THR A 111 -0.50 -2.29 -24.42
CA THR A 111 -0.36 -2.70 -25.82
C THR A 111 -0.94 -4.08 -26.09
N SER A 112 -1.49 -4.75 -25.07
CA SER A 112 -2.08 -6.08 -25.20
C SER A 112 -3.37 -6.06 -26.06
N PRO A 113 -3.70 -7.15 -26.76
CA PRO A 113 -4.89 -7.18 -27.60
C PRO A 113 -6.20 -6.93 -26.86
N HIS A 114 -6.33 -7.44 -25.62
CA HIS A 114 -7.54 -7.26 -24.83
C HIS A 114 -7.68 -5.83 -24.29
N PHE A 115 -6.57 -5.19 -23.84
CA PHE A 115 -6.59 -3.78 -23.49
C PHE A 115 -6.95 -2.89 -24.68
N LEU A 116 -6.37 -3.15 -25.85
CA LEU A 116 -6.68 -2.39 -27.06
C LEU A 116 -8.14 -2.58 -27.50
N LYS A 117 -8.69 -3.80 -27.36
CA LYS A 117 -10.11 -4.06 -27.60
C LYS A 117 -10.99 -3.22 -26.69
N TYR A 118 -10.70 -3.24 -25.37
CA TYR A 118 -11.40 -2.42 -24.39
C TYR A 118 -11.28 -0.94 -24.72
N LYS A 119 -10.06 -0.43 -24.83
CA LYS A 119 -9.78 0.99 -25.09
C LYS A 119 -10.50 1.52 -26.33
N ASN A 120 -10.44 0.76 -27.44
CA ASN A 120 -11.07 1.17 -28.69
C ASN A 120 -12.59 1.03 -28.61
N GLY A 121 -13.09 -0.03 -27.96
CA GLY A 121 -14.53 -0.27 -27.81
C GLY A 121 -15.22 0.73 -26.89
N THR A 122 -14.48 1.36 -25.94
CA THR A 122 -15.03 2.30 -24.95
C THR A 122 -14.72 3.76 -25.25
N SER A 123 -13.96 4.08 -26.28
CA SER A 123 -13.47 5.44 -26.58
C SER A 123 -14.57 6.50 -26.66
N GLU A 124 -15.73 6.14 -27.21
CA GLU A 124 -16.90 7.03 -27.33
C GLU A 124 -17.82 7.01 -26.11
N MET A 125 -17.56 6.12 -25.15
CA MET A 125 -18.34 5.98 -23.90
C MET A 125 -17.75 6.78 -22.75
N VAL A 126 -16.43 7.02 -22.78
CA VAL A 126 -15.69 7.73 -21.72
C VAL A 126 -15.75 9.23 -21.97
N THR A 127 -16.39 9.95 -21.07
CA THR A 127 -16.53 11.43 -21.14
C THR A 127 -15.42 12.15 -20.38
N SER A 128 -14.79 11.47 -19.40
CA SER A 128 -13.64 11.99 -18.66
C SER A 128 -12.73 10.83 -18.22
N LEU A 129 -11.42 11.06 -18.25
CA LEU A 129 -10.41 10.14 -17.74
C LEU A 129 -9.28 10.93 -17.08
N ILE A 130 -9.01 10.62 -15.82
CA ILE A 130 -7.87 11.14 -15.06
C ILE A 130 -7.02 9.94 -14.64
N LEU A 131 -5.74 9.98 -14.98
CA LEU A 131 -4.76 8.98 -14.56
C LEU A 131 -3.78 9.58 -13.58
N THR A 132 -3.72 9.03 -12.37
CA THR A 132 -2.82 9.49 -11.32
C THR A 132 -1.84 8.38 -10.97
N ARG A 133 -0.54 8.61 -11.21
CA ARG A 133 0.52 7.74 -10.69
C ARG A 133 0.67 7.96 -9.21
N THR A 134 0.74 6.88 -8.45
CA THR A 134 0.82 6.92 -6.99
C THR A 134 2.01 6.10 -6.49
N LEU A 135 2.42 6.36 -5.26
CA LEU A 135 3.38 5.54 -4.55
C LEU A 135 2.63 4.74 -3.48
N PRO A 136 2.88 3.44 -3.35
CA PRO A 136 2.24 2.65 -2.31
C PRO A 136 2.70 3.15 -0.93
N VAL A 137 1.74 3.29 -0.01
CA VAL A 137 2.02 3.58 1.41
C VAL A 137 2.02 2.29 2.22
N VAL A 138 1.04 1.44 1.95
CA VAL A 138 0.88 0.14 2.57
C VAL A 138 -0.10 -0.70 1.76
N PHE A 139 0.21 -1.97 1.58
CA PHE A 139 -0.74 -2.97 1.10
C PHE A 139 -1.00 -3.96 2.22
N ALA A 140 -2.26 -4.18 2.56
CA ALA A 140 -2.66 -5.19 3.53
C ALA A 140 -3.98 -5.83 3.10
N ALA A 141 -4.06 -7.15 3.18
CA ALA A 141 -5.27 -7.92 2.96
C ALA A 141 -5.37 -9.04 4.01
N LYS A 142 -6.57 -9.56 4.23
CA LYS A 142 -6.74 -10.79 5.01
C LYS A 142 -6.56 -11.99 4.08
N ASP A 143 -5.95 -13.04 4.61
CA ASP A 143 -5.85 -14.36 4.00
C ASP A 143 -7.24 -15.02 3.97
#